data_50e17adaa3711642150fb9e1fc01b60c
#
_entry.id   50e17adaa3711642150fb9e1fc01b60c
#
_cell.length_a   1.000
_cell.length_b   1.000
_cell.length_c   1.000
_cell.angle_alpha   90.00
_cell.angle_beta   90.00
_cell.angle_gamma   90.00
#
_symmetry.space_group_name_H-M   'P 1'
#
loop_
_entity.id
_entity.type
_entity.pdbx_description
1 polymer ?
#
loop_
_entity_poly.entity_id
_entity_poly.type
_entity_poly.pdbx_seq_one_letter_code
_entity_poly.pdbx_strand_id
1 'polypeptide(L)'
;YMGLLEIVKNENNDLSKIESLKKFCELELGKGAIVCNDTPGFLGNRIGVYAMQVAMTEAFKMKMSIEEADAVFGRPMGIPKTGVFGLYDLIGVDLMADVLKSFIKELSKDDPFQPVAKEMPLVSKLIQEGYTGRKGKGGFYRMNKVNNQKVLEAINLETGKYFATKKIDLGIETVDLNTLINRKDKYGEYAWAVISKIIKYSSSLVPGITDKFNDIDEAMRLSLIHISEPTRPLYIS
;
A
#
# COMPACT_ATOMS: atom_id res chain seq x y z
N TYR A 1 1.70 7.45 15.20
CA TYR A 1 3.00 7.00 15.70
C TYR A 1 3.67 6.08 14.69
N MET A 2 4.26 6.68 13.64
CA MET A 2 4.99 5.92 12.62
C MET A 2 6.29 5.37 13.21
N GLY A 3 6.54 4.07 13.01
CA GLY A 3 7.77 3.41 13.43
C GLY A 3 8.95 3.73 12.52
N LEU A 4 8.69 3.95 11.24
CA LEU A 4 9.70 4.29 10.24
C LEU A 4 10.07 5.77 10.27
N LEU A 5 11.38 6.05 10.16
CA LEU A 5 11.93 7.36 9.91
C LEU A 5 12.98 7.25 8.79
N GLU A 6 12.78 7.99 7.70
CA GLU A 6 13.70 8.03 6.58
C GLU A 6 14.61 9.25 6.72
N ILE A 7 15.91 9.02 6.79
CA ILE A 7 16.95 10.07 6.80
C ILE A 7 17.46 10.21 5.38
N VAL A 8 17.06 11.29 4.73
CA VAL A 8 17.43 11.55 3.34
C VAL A 8 18.82 12.18 3.29
N LYS A 9 19.72 11.57 2.56
CA LYS A 9 21.09 12.07 2.35
C LYS A 9 21.28 12.55 0.92
N ASN A 10 22.14 13.54 0.77
CA ASN A 10 22.69 13.98 -0.51
C ASN A 10 24.21 14.10 -0.43
N GLU A 11 24.85 14.41 -1.54
CA GLU A 11 26.32 14.51 -1.66
C GLU A 11 26.98 15.58 -0.77
N ASN A 12 26.22 16.57 -0.30
CA ASN A 12 26.71 17.63 0.57
C ASN A 12 26.60 17.30 2.07
N ASN A 13 26.03 16.17 2.42
CA ASN A 13 25.85 15.80 3.82
C ASN A 13 27.10 15.15 4.41
N ASP A 14 27.43 15.53 5.65
CA ASP A 14 28.43 14.88 6.45
C ASP A 14 27.94 13.51 6.94
N LEU A 15 28.56 12.43 6.48
CA LEU A 15 28.16 11.06 6.80
C LEU A 15 28.26 10.77 8.30
N SER A 16 29.19 11.40 9.03
CA SER A 16 29.30 11.23 10.48
C SER A 16 28.11 11.80 11.23
N LYS A 17 27.54 12.90 10.74
CA LYS A 17 26.31 13.49 11.28
C LYS A 17 25.07 12.66 10.95
N ILE A 18 25.01 12.10 9.74
CA ILE A 18 23.93 11.17 9.34
C ILE A 18 23.93 9.95 10.27
N GLU A 19 25.10 9.34 10.51
CA GLU A 19 25.22 8.19 11.43
C GLU A 19 24.84 8.55 12.88
N SER A 20 25.26 9.73 13.35
CA SER A 20 24.89 10.19 14.68
C SER A 20 23.41 10.44 14.82
N LEU A 21 22.78 11.05 13.78
CA LEU A 21 21.33 11.26 13.73
C LEU A 21 20.58 9.93 13.71
N LYS A 22 21.04 8.96 12.91
CA LYS A 22 20.46 7.62 12.86
C LYS A 22 20.46 6.97 14.25
N LYS A 23 21.62 6.95 14.92
CA LYS A 23 21.73 6.41 16.28
C LYS A 23 20.81 7.10 17.27
N PHE A 24 20.70 8.43 17.20
CA PHE A 24 19.77 9.19 18.04
C PHE A 24 18.33 8.75 17.79
N CYS A 25 17.91 8.63 16.52
CA CYS A 25 16.55 8.22 16.18
C CYS A 25 16.24 6.79 16.67
N GLU A 26 17.20 5.89 16.58
CA GLU A 26 17.06 4.49 17.01
C GLU A 26 17.06 4.36 18.54
N LEU A 27 18.01 4.97 19.22
CA LEU A 27 18.22 4.77 20.64
C LEU A 27 17.34 5.66 21.52
N GLU A 28 17.17 6.92 21.14
CA GLU A 28 16.43 7.89 21.98
C GLU A 28 14.97 8.01 21.57
N LEU A 29 14.65 7.88 20.27
CA LEU A 29 13.28 8.01 19.79
C LEU A 29 12.59 6.66 19.56
N GLY A 30 13.30 5.54 19.64
CA GLY A 30 12.76 4.21 19.43
C GLY A 30 12.19 4.02 18.02
N LYS A 31 12.78 4.67 17.00
CA LYS A 31 12.36 4.58 15.60
C LYS A 31 13.25 3.62 14.83
N GLY A 32 12.69 2.96 13.83
CA GLY A 32 13.53 2.33 12.82
C GLY A 32 13.99 3.39 11.82
N ALA A 33 15.28 3.72 11.85
CA ALA A 33 15.84 4.78 11.01
C ALA A 33 16.58 4.20 9.81
N ILE A 34 16.13 4.57 8.61
CA ILE A 34 16.72 4.15 7.34
C ILE A 34 17.36 5.36 6.68
N VAL A 35 18.58 5.19 6.15
CA VAL A 35 19.25 6.22 5.36
C VAL A 35 18.99 5.93 3.89
N CYS A 36 18.40 6.90 3.19
CA CYS A 36 18.11 6.80 1.78
C CYS A 36 18.61 8.02 1.00
N ASN A 37 18.77 7.86 -0.31
CA ASN A 37 19.14 8.94 -1.21
C ASN A 37 17.93 9.84 -1.49
N ASP A 38 18.20 11.09 -1.84
CA ASP A 38 17.18 12.06 -2.22
C ASP A 38 16.58 11.70 -3.59
N THR A 39 15.51 10.95 -3.55
CA THR A 39 14.79 10.47 -4.75
C THR A 39 13.28 10.65 -4.57
N PRO A 40 12.51 10.83 -5.65
CA PRO A 40 11.07 11.01 -5.56
C PRO A 40 10.38 9.89 -4.77
N GLY A 41 9.67 10.26 -3.70
CA GLY A 41 8.93 9.35 -2.83
C GLY A 41 9.78 8.58 -1.83
N PHE A 42 11.08 8.79 -1.78
CA PHE A 42 12.04 8.06 -0.91
C PHE A 42 11.84 6.54 -1.00
N LEU A 43 12.00 5.80 0.08
CA LEU A 43 11.88 4.34 0.05
C LEU A 43 10.46 3.85 0.39
N GLY A 44 9.92 4.28 1.52
CA GLY A 44 8.65 3.79 2.04
C GLY A 44 7.45 4.13 1.15
N ASN A 45 7.30 5.41 0.78
CA ASN A 45 6.23 5.82 -0.13
C ASN A 45 6.40 5.22 -1.53
N ARG A 46 7.64 5.11 -2.01
CA ARG A 46 7.93 4.54 -3.31
C ARG A 46 7.40 3.11 -3.45
N ILE A 47 7.75 2.25 -2.49
CA ILE A 47 7.32 0.86 -2.47
C ILE A 47 5.83 0.77 -2.14
N GLY A 48 5.34 1.54 -1.16
CA GLY A 48 3.95 1.50 -0.72
C GLY A 48 2.96 1.88 -1.82
N VAL A 49 3.22 2.99 -2.53
CA VAL A 49 2.37 3.43 -3.66
C VAL A 49 2.44 2.44 -4.82
N TYR A 50 3.63 1.90 -5.12
CA TYR A 50 3.77 0.85 -6.13
C TYR A 50 2.95 -0.38 -5.78
N ALA A 51 3.04 -0.86 -4.54
CA ALA A 51 2.30 -2.03 -4.06
C ALA A 51 0.79 -1.85 -4.18
N MET A 52 0.28 -0.69 -3.75
CA MET A 52 -1.14 -0.35 -3.86
C MET A 52 -1.60 -0.28 -5.31
N GLN A 53 -0.81 0.33 -6.18
CA GLN A 53 -1.14 0.47 -7.61
C GLN A 53 -1.13 -0.89 -8.33
N VAL A 54 -0.16 -1.75 -8.04
CA VAL A 54 -0.10 -3.12 -8.56
C VAL A 54 -1.31 -3.92 -8.08
N ALA A 55 -1.61 -3.89 -6.78
CA ALA A 55 -2.73 -4.64 -6.22
C ALA A 55 -4.06 -4.21 -6.84
N MET A 56 -4.29 -2.91 -6.99
CA MET A 56 -5.49 -2.39 -7.67
C MET A 56 -5.54 -2.82 -9.14
N THR A 57 -4.44 -2.67 -9.87
CA THR A 57 -4.39 -3.01 -11.31
C THR A 57 -4.63 -4.50 -11.56
N GLU A 58 -4.02 -5.38 -10.75
CA GLU A 58 -4.23 -6.82 -10.86
C GLU A 58 -5.66 -7.22 -10.46
N ALA A 59 -6.27 -6.55 -9.48
CA ALA A 59 -7.67 -6.79 -9.14
C ALA A 59 -8.60 -6.47 -10.32
N PHE A 60 -8.40 -5.35 -11.01
CA PHE A 60 -9.15 -5.03 -12.22
C PHE A 60 -8.92 -6.05 -13.33
N LYS A 61 -7.67 -6.42 -13.59
CA LYS A 61 -7.30 -7.38 -14.63
C LYS A 61 -7.91 -8.76 -14.41
N MET A 62 -7.95 -9.22 -13.17
CA MET A 62 -8.48 -10.52 -12.76
C MET A 62 -9.98 -10.48 -12.45
N LYS A 63 -10.65 -9.34 -12.67
CA LYS A 63 -12.09 -9.14 -12.40
C LYS A 63 -12.50 -9.52 -10.99
N MET A 64 -11.65 -9.19 -10.03
CA MET A 64 -11.96 -9.43 -8.61
C MET A 64 -12.93 -8.37 -8.10
N SER A 65 -13.77 -8.72 -7.14
CA SER A 65 -14.46 -7.70 -6.35
C SER A 65 -13.46 -6.99 -5.43
N ILE A 66 -13.79 -5.79 -4.98
CA ILE A 66 -12.90 -5.06 -4.08
C ILE A 66 -12.78 -5.77 -2.73
N GLU A 67 -13.84 -6.44 -2.28
CA GLU A 67 -13.81 -7.23 -1.04
C GLU A 67 -12.89 -8.45 -1.16
N GLU A 68 -12.86 -9.11 -2.32
CA GLU A 68 -11.94 -10.22 -2.58
C GLU A 68 -10.49 -9.75 -2.59
N ALA A 69 -10.22 -8.66 -3.31
CA ALA A 69 -8.87 -8.09 -3.37
C ALA A 69 -8.39 -7.63 -1.98
N ASP A 70 -9.25 -6.96 -1.21
CA ASP A 70 -8.93 -6.51 0.15
C ASP A 70 -8.76 -7.66 1.14
N ALA A 71 -9.52 -8.75 0.97
CA ALA A 71 -9.34 -9.94 1.81
C ALA A 71 -7.99 -10.60 1.59
N VAL A 72 -7.51 -10.63 0.34
CA VAL A 72 -6.20 -11.20 -0.01
C VAL A 72 -5.07 -10.23 0.31
N PHE A 73 -5.16 -8.97 -0.19
CA PHE A 73 -4.18 -7.91 0.06
C PHE A 73 -4.41 -7.28 1.43
N GLY A 74 -4.26 -8.05 2.45
CA GLY A 74 -4.47 -7.66 3.84
C GLY A 74 -3.61 -8.52 4.76
N ARG A 75 -4.17 -8.92 5.89
CA ARG A 75 -3.47 -9.75 6.89
C ARG A 75 -2.75 -10.98 6.30
N PRO A 76 -3.33 -11.71 5.33
CA PRO A 76 -2.66 -12.86 4.73
C PRO A 76 -1.33 -12.53 4.04
N MET A 77 -1.20 -11.32 3.53
CA MET A 77 0.05 -10.82 2.91
C MET A 77 0.92 -10.00 3.88
N GLY A 78 0.63 -10.04 5.19
CA GLY A 78 1.35 -9.24 6.20
C GLY A 78 1.03 -7.74 6.12
N ILE A 79 -0.08 -7.37 5.48
CA ILE A 79 -0.51 -5.99 5.26
C ILE A 79 -1.71 -5.69 6.18
N PRO A 80 -1.98 -4.41 6.51
CA PRO A 80 -3.11 -4.05 7.35
C PRO A 80 -4.46 -4.60 6.86
N LYS A 81 -5.34 -4.88 7.80
CA LYS A 81 -6.70 -5.41 7.59
C LYS A 81 -7.55 -4.60 6.60
N THR A 82 -7.22 -3.34 6.38
CA THR A 82 -7.95 -2.45 5.48
C THR A 82 -7.96 -2.92 4.03
N GLY A 83 -6.97 -3.73 3.64
CA GLY A 83 -6.78 -4.08 2.23
C GLY A 83 -6.36 -2.89 1.36
N VAL A 84 -6.28 -3.07 0.05
CA VAL A 84 -5.85 -2.03 -0.88
C VAL A 84 -6.90 -0.94 -1.08
N PHE A 85 -8.15 -1.31 -1.36
CA PHE A 85 -9.23 -0.36 -1.65
C PHE A 85 -9.67 0.39 -0.39
N GLY A 86 -9.74 -0.31 0.75
CA GLY A 86 -9.98 0.33 2.03
C GLY A 86 -8.86 1.27 2.46
N LEU A 87 -7.62 1.04 2.01
CA LEU A 87 -6.48 1.92 2.26
C LEU A 87 -6.54 3.16 1.34
N TYR A 88 -6.92 3.02 0.07
CA TYR A 88 -7.22 4.17 -0.80
C TYR A 88 -8.28 5.09 -0.17
N ASP A 89 -9.36 4.52 0.36
CA ASP A 89 -10.41 5.28 1.02
C ASP A 89 -9.95 5.96 2.32
N LEU A 90 -9.02 5.34 3.02
CA LEU A 90 -8.45 5.90 4.25
C LEU A 90 -7.52 7.08 3.98
N ILE A 91 -6.63 6.95 3.01
CA ILE A 91 -5.66 7.99 2.62
C ILE A 91 -6.39 9.14 1.91
N GLY A 92 -7.29 8.81 1.03
CA GLY A 92 -8.00 9.69 0.11
C GLY A 92 -7.70 9.30 -1.34
N VAL A 93 -8.76 9.00 -2.09
CA VAL A 93 -8.66 8.59 -3.50
C VAL A 93 -8.07 9.71 -4.36
N ASP A 94 -8.43 10.95 -4.08
CA ASP A 94 -7.90 12.17 -4.69
C ASP A 94 -6.42 12.37 -4.39
N LEU A 95 -6.03 12.26 -3.12
CA LEU A 95 -4.62 12.38 -2.71
C LEU A 95 -3.75 11.31 -3.38
N MET A 96 -4.23 10.06 -3.42
CA MET A 96 -3.49 8.98 -4.09
C MET A 96 -3.36 9.21 -5.59
N ALA A 97 -4.38 9.77 -6.24
CA ALA A 97 -4.30 10.14 -7.65
C ALA A 97 -3.26 11.26 -7.90
N ASP A 98 -3.17 12.25 -7.02
CA ASP A 98 -2.18 13.32 -7.13
C ASP A 98 -0.75 12.81 -6.86
N VAL A 99 -0.55 11.93 -5.87
CA VAL A 99 0.74 11.27 -5.64
C VAL A 99 1.16 10.45 -6.87
N LEU A 100 0.22 9.73 -7.48
CA LEU A 100 0.50 8.95 -8.69
C LEU A 100 0.94 9.86 -9.85
N LYS A 101 0.26 10.98 -10.08
CA LYS A 101 0.62 11.97 -11.10
C LYS A 101 2.01 12.57 -10.85
N SER A 102 2.34 12.86 -9.58
CA SER A 102 3.67 13.34 -9.20
C SER A 102 4.74 12.31 -9.55
N PHE A 103 4.54 11.04 -9.21
CA PHE A 103 5.48 9.97 -9.55
C PHE A 103 5.63 9.77 -11.06
N ILE A 104 4.55 9.80 -11.83
CA ILE A 104 4.62 9.72 -13.29
C ILE A 104 5.50 10.84 -13.87
N LYS A 105 5.40 12.04 -13.31
CA LYS A 105 6.15 13.21 -13.77
C LYS A 105 7.61 13.22 -13.34
N GLU A 106 7.89 12.79 -12.11
CA GLU A 106 9.20 12.96 -11.47
C GLU A 106 10.12 11.75 -11.67
N LEU A 107 9.54 10.56 -11.85
CA LEU A 107 10.33 9.35 -12.07
C LEU A 107 10.85 9.27 -13.51
N SER A 108 12.03 8.66 -13.67
CA SER A 108 12.57 8.35 -15.00
C SER A 108 11.53 7.60 -15.84
N LYS A 109 11.55 7.86 -17.15
CA LYS A 109 10.68 7.14 -18.10
C LYS A 109 10.95 5.63 -18.15
N ASP A 110 12.16 5.23 -17.79
CA ASP A 110 12.58 3.83 -17.74
C ASP A 110 12.31 3.19 -16.35
N ASP A 111 11.79 3.96 -15.39
CA ASP A 111 11.46 3.43 -14.07
C ASP A 111 10.36 2.35 -14.19
N PRO A 112 10.55 1.17 -13.58
CA PRO A 112 9.55 0.11 -13.62
C PRO A 112 8.19 0.48 -12.97
N PHE A 113 8.10 1.64 -12.34
CA PHE A 113 6.84 2.21 -11.88
C PHE A 113 5.96 2.69 -13.03
N GLN A 114 6.55 3.23 -14.09
CA GLN A 114 5.81 3.87 -15.20
C GLN A 114 4.74 2.97 -15.84
N PRO A 115 5.00 1.70 -16.16
CA PRO A 115 3.99 0.81 -16.75
C PRO A 115 2.81 0.52 -15.83
N VAL A 116 3.01 0.66 -14.51
CA VAL A 116 2.01 0.36 -13.47
C VAL A 116 1.21 1.61 -13.11
N ALA A 117 1.81 2.77 -13.24
CA ALA A 117 1.22 4.08 -12.93
C ALA A 117 0.18 4.51 -13.99
N LYS A 118 -0.94 3.82 -14.04
CA LYS A 118 -2.03 4.13 -14.97
C LYS A 118 -3.17 4.83 -14.25
N GLU A 119 -3.61 5.96 -14.80
CA GLU A 119 -4.88 6.56 -14.40
C GLU A 119 -6.03 5.61 -14.77
N MET A 120 -6.91 5.36 -13.83
CA MET A 120 -8.06 4.50 -14.04
C MET A 120 -9.32 5.36 -14.18
N PRO A 121 -10.11 5.19 -15.27
CA PRO A 121 -11.31 5.98 -15.49
C PRO A 121 -12.30 5.95 -14.31
N LEU A 122 -12.41 4.82 -13.63
CA LEU A 122 -13.26 4.68 -12.45
C LEU A 122 -12.79 5.59 -11.30
N VAL A 123 -11.47 5.69 -11.08
CA VAL A 123 -10.90 6.57 -10.04
C VAL A 123 -11.18 8.03 -10.36
N SER A 124 -10.95 8.45 -11.61
CA SER A 124 -11.23 9.81 -12.04
C SER A 124 -12.71 10.16 -11.89
N LYS A 125 -13.61 9.24 -12.22
CA LYS A 125 -15.05 9.40 -12.03
C LYS A 125 -15.42 9.54 -10.56
N LEU A 126 -14.89 8.69 -9.67
CA LEU A 126 -15.13 8.77 -8.23
C LEU A 126 -14.75 10.16 -7.69
N ILE A 127 -13.58 10.67 -8.07
CA ILE A 127 -13.10 11.98 -7.63
C ILE A 127 -14.04 13.09 -8.14
N GLN A 128 -14.41 13.08 -9.41
CA GLN A 128 -15.34 14.07 -10.01
C GLN A 128 -16.71 14.09 -9.32
N GLU A 129 -17.21 12.94 -8.88
CA GLU A 129 -18.48 12.80 -8.18
C GLU A 129 -18.38 13.08 -6.67
N GLY A 130 -17.17 13.39 -6.15
CA GLY A 130 -16.91 13.69 -4.74
C GLY A 130 -16.77 12.44 -3.84
N TYR A 131 -16.55 11.28 -4.43
CA TYR A 131 -16.21 10.05 -3.72
C TYR A 131 -14.69 9.95 -3.51
N THR A 132 -14.18 10.76 -2.60
CA THR A 132 -12.74 10.92 -2.33
C THR A 132 -12.26 10.07 -1.16
N GLY A 133 -13.03 9.11 -0.69
CA GLY A 133 -12.74 8.25 0.43
C GLY A 133 -13.49 8.63 1.70
N ARG A 134 -12.96 8.24 2.87
CA ARG A 134 -13.63 8.44 4.17
C ARG A 134 -13.87 9.91 4.54
N LYS A 135 -13.13 10.83 3.95
CA LYS A 135 -13.29 12.28 4.15
C LYS A 135 -14.43 12.87 3.31
N GLY A 136 -14.84 12.17 2.25
CA GLY A 136 -15.89 12.58 1.33
C GLY A 136 -17.20 11.81 1.52
N LYS A 137 -17.90 11.60 0.42
CA LYS A 137 -19.17 10.83 0.39
C LYS A 137 -18.97 9.32 0.53
N GLY A 138 -17.75 8.84 0.60
CA GLY A 138 -17.24 7.49 0.46
C GLY A 138 -16.18 7.46 -0.63
N GLY A 139 -15.80 6.29 -1.07
CA GLY A 139 -14.83 6.03 -2.13
C GLY A 139 -15.13 4.69 -2.79
N PHE A 140 -14.21 3.76 -2.77
CA PHE A 140 -14.47 2.36 -3.17
C PHE A 140 -15.51 1.71 -2.27
N TYR A 141 -15.51 2.08 -0.99
CA TYR A 141 -16.57 1.76 -0.04
C TYR A 141 -17.34 3.03 0.33
N ARG A 142 -18.64 2.87 0.56
CA ARG A 142 -19.46 3.95 1.10
C ARG A 142 -20.46 3.43 2.10
N MET A 143 -20.88 4.29 3.03
CA MET A 143 -21.98 4.00 3.94
C MET A 143 -23.26 4.55 3.35
N ASN A 144 -24.24 3.69 3.10
CA ASN A 144 -25.56 4.05 2.61
C ASN A 144 -26.64 3.82 3.68
N LYS A 145 -27.81 4.42 3.54
CA LYS A 145 -28.98 4.16 4.36
C LYS A 145 -30.06 3.49 3.51
N VAL A 146 -30.39 2.26 3.83
CA VAL A 146 -31.46 1.50 3.20
C VAL A 146 -32.48 1.16 4.28
N ASN A 147 -33.72 1.57 4.12
CA ASN A 147 -34.80 1.36 5.12
C ASN A 147 -34.40 1.80 6.55
N ASN A 148 -33.79 2.97 6.68
CA ASN A 148 -33.23 3.52 7.93
C ASN A 148 -32.08 2.71 8.57
N GLN A 149 -31.58 1.66 7.95
CA GLN A 149 -30.42 0.90 8.40
C GLN A 149 -29.17 1.35 7.63
N LYS A 150 -28.04 1.43 8.34
CA LYS A 150 -26.74 1.70 7.72
C LYS A 150 -26.22 0.43 7.04
N VAL A 151 -25.98 0.52 5.75
CA VAL A 151 -25.43 -0.57 4.93
C VAL A 151 -24.11 -0.11 4.37
N LEU A 152 -23.06 -0.90 4.59
CA LEU A 152 -21.78 -0.70 3.91
C LEU A 152 -21.90 -1.25 2.49
N GLU A 153 -21.60 -0.43 1.52
CA GLU A 153 -21.61 -0.79 0.10
C GLU A 153 -20.19 -0.71 -0.47
N ALA A 154 -19.95 -1.57 -1.44
CA ALA A 154 -18.72 -1.66 -2.22
C ALA A 154 -19.02 -1.39 -3.70
N ILE A 155 -18.14 -0.68 -4.39
CA ILE A 155 -18.28 -0.42 -5.81
C ILE A 155 -17.85 -1.64 -6.63
N ASN A 156 -18.62 -1.99 -7.63
CA ASN A 156 -18.23 -2.98 -8.62
C ASN A 156 -17.27 -2.32 -9.63
N LEU A 157 -16.09 -2.89 -9.78
CA LEU A 157 -15.01 -2.31 -10.59
C LEU A 157 -15.33 -2.23 -12.10
N GLU A 158 -16.19 -3.11 -12.60
CA GLU A 158 -16.58 -3.12 -14.02
C GLU A 158 -17.73 -2.13 -14.32
N THR A 159 -18.74 -2.10 -13.44
CA THR A 159 -19.97 -1.33 -13.70
C THR A 159 -19.97 0.06 -13.05
N GLY A 160 -19.14 0.28 -12.05
CA GLY A 160 -19.14 1.50 -11.25
C GLY A 160 -20.37 1.65 -10.36
N LYS A 161 -21.18 0.61 -10.16
CA LYS A 161 -22.34 0.61 -9.29
C LYS A 161 -22.03 0.07 -7.92
N TYR A 162 -22.69 0.60 -6.89
CA TYR A 162 -22.52 0.15 -5.51
C TYR A 162 -23.49 -0.98 -5.16
N PHE A 163 -23.02 -1.96 -4.41
CA PHE A 163 -23.79 -3.08 -3.88
C PHE A 163 -23.44 -3.30 -2.42
N ALA A 164 -24.33 -3.89 -1.65
CA ALA A 164 -24.04 -4.28 -0.27
C ALA A 164 -22.80 -5.17 -0.22
N THR A 165 -21.85 -4.87 0.71
CA THR A 165 -20.62 -5.63 0.86
C THR A 165 -20.88 -7.07 1.23
N LYS A 166 -20.02 -7.97 0.76
CA LYS A 166 -19.99 -9.37 1.09
C LYS A 166 -18.76 -9.68 1.93
N LYS A 167 -18.93 -10.48 2.97
CA LYS A 167 -17.79 -11.05 3.69
C LYS A 167 -17.16 -12.13 2.83
N ILE A 168 -15.87 -11.99 2.55
CA ILE A 168 -15.11 -13.01 1.84
C ILE A 168 -14.48 -13.94 2.86
N ASP A 169 -14.75 -15.22 2.69
CA ASP A 169 -14.08 -16.29 3.41
C ASP A 169 -13.03 -16.91 2.49
N LEU A 170 -11.77 -16.79 2.87
CA LEU A 170 -10.66 -17.39 2.13
C LEU A 170 -10.51 -18.89 2.43
N GLY A 171 -11.35 -19.44 3.32
CA GLY A 171 -11.34 -20.87 3.66
C GLY A 171 -10.09 -21.33 4.44
N ILE A 172 -9.43 -20.41 5.16
CA ILE A 172 -8.20 -20.69 5.88
C ILE A 172 -8.26 -19.99 7.24
N GLU A 173 -8.14 -20.77 8.32
CA GLU A 173 -8.21 -20.25 9.70
C GLU A 173 -7.00 -19.35 10.06
N THR A 174 -5.81 -19.72 9.58
CA THR A 174 -4.59 -18.92 9.69
C THR A 174 -3.94 -18.80 8.32
N VAL A 175 -4.09 -17.65 7.69
CA VAL A 175 -3.50 -17.42 6.38
C VAL A 175 -2.13 -16.79 6.57
N ASP A 176 -1.07 -17.55 6.30
CA ASP A 176 0.25 -17.02 6.06
C ASP A 176 0.50 -16.80 4.56
N LEU A 177 1.51 -16.01 4.24
CA LEU A 177 1.84 -15.68 2.86
C LEU A 177 2.18 -16.93 2.03
N ASN A 178 2.91 -17.89 2.62
CA ASN A 178 3.34 -19.11 1.90
C ASN A 178 2.12 -19.97 1.50
N THR A 179 1.21 -20.18 2.42
CA THR A 179 -0.05 -20.89 2.14
C THR A 179 -0.84 -20.17 1.06
N LEU A 180 -0.93 -18.85 1.12
CA LEU A 180 -1.70 -18.05 0.18
C LEU A 180 -1.14 -18.13 -1.25
N ILE A 181 0.16 -17.91 -1.44
CA ILE A 181 0.77 -17.90 -2.80
C ILE A 181 0.84 -19.28 -3.45
N ASN A 182 0.73 -20.35 -2.67
CA ASN A 182 0.69 -21.74 -3.17
C ASN A 182 -0.70 -22.23 -3.54
N ARG A 183 -1.76 -21.46 -3.28
CA ARG A 183 -3.12 -21.77 -3.71
C ARG A 183 -3.22 -21.89 -5.22
N LYS A 184 -4.06 -22.82 -5.70
CA LYS A 184 -4.32 -23.05 -7.14
C LYS A 184 -5.64 -22.41 -7.59
N ASP A 185 -6.01 -21.31 -6.97
CA ASP A 185 -7.22 -20.56 -7.28
C ASP A 185 -6.89 -19.07 -7.55
N LYS A 186 -7.92 -18.29 -7.93
CA LYS A 186 -7.76 -16.87 -8.24
C LYS A 186 -7.12 -16.05 -7.10
N TYR A 187 -7.28 -16.47 -5.85
CA TYR A 187 -6.73 -15.77 -4.70
C TYR A 187 -5.20 -15.96 -4.60
N GLY A 188 -4.73 -17.20 -4.81
CA GLY A 188 -3.31 -17.48 -4.89
C GLY A 188 -2.64 -16.85 -6.11
N GLU A 189 -3.30 -16.90 -7.27
CA GLU A 189 -2.81 -16.24 -8.49
C GLU A 189 -2.68 -14.73 -8.31
N TYR A 190 -3.68 -14.08 -7.69
CA TYR A 190 -3.64 -12.66 -7.39
C TYR A 190 -2.53 -12.33 -6.38
N ALA A 191 -2.45 -13.07 -5.29
CA ALA A 191 -1.41 -12.86 -4.28
C ALA A 191 -0.01 -12.97 -4.88
N TRP A 192 0.23 -14.01 -5.70
CA TRP A 192 1.51 -14.19 -6.39
C TRP A 192 1.79 -13.07 -7.40
N ALA A 193 0.81 -12.71 -8.21
CA ALA A 193 0.95 -11.63 -9.19
C ALA A 193 1.31 -10.29 -8.54
N VAL A 194 0.78 -10.01 -7.36
CA VAL A 194 1.05 -8.79 -6.62
C VAL A 194 2.42 -8.86 -5.94
N ILE A 195 2.66 -9.88 -5.12
CA ILE A 195 3.88 -9.94 -4.30
C ILE A 195 5.15 -10.07 -5.15
N SER A 196 5.11 -10.85 -6.23
CA SER A 196 6.26 -11.02 -7.13
C SER A 196 6.68 -9.70 -7.79
N LYS A 197 5.70 -8.86 -8.16
CA LYS A 197 5.97 -7.53 -8.72
C LYS A 197 6.52 -6.57 -7.67
N ILE A 198 5.97 -6.60 -6.45
CA ILE A 198 6.47 -5.78 -5.34
C ILE A 198 7.93 -6.13 -5.05
N ILE A 199 8.27 -7.42 -4.92
CA ILE A 199 9.64 -7.89 -4.66
C ILE A 199 10.57 -7.45 -5.80
N LYS A 200 10.17 -7.67 -7.04
CA LYS A 200 10.96 -7.26 -8.21
C LYS A 200 11.23 -5.77 -8.24
N TYR A 201 10.20 -4.96 -7.99
CA TYR A 201 10.34 -3.50 -7.96
C TYR A 201 11.23 -3.05 -6.81
N SER A 202 10.94 -3.51 -5.60
CA SER A 202 11.73 -3.16 -4.41
C SER A 202 13.21 -3.50 -4.57
N SER A 203 13.51 -4.67 -5.15
CA SER A 203 14.89 -5.07 -5.43
C SER A 203 15.58 -4.17 -6.45
N SER A 204 14.83 -3.58 -7.40
CA SER A 204 15.41 -2.66 -8.40
C SER A 204 15.75 -1.28 -7.84
N LEU A 205 15.30 -0.96 -6.62
CA LEU A 205 15.60 0.31 -5.95
C LEU A 205 17.00 0.33 -5.29
N VAL A 206 17.68 -0.81 -5.22
CA VAL A 206 19.07 -0.92 -4.75
C VAL A 206 20.01 -0.93 -5.95
N PRO A 207 21.07 -0.14 -5.99
CA PRO A 207 21.54 0.81 -4.98
C PRO A 207 20.94 2.25 -5.12
N GLY A 208 20.01 2.47 -6.03
CA GLY A 208 19.55 3.81 -6.39
C GLY A 208 18.95 4.63 -5.23
N ILE A 209 18.14 4.00 -4.38
CA ILE A 209 17.50 4.67 -3.25
C ILE A 209 18.20 4.35 -1.93
N THR A 210 18.59 3.10 -1.72
CA THR A 210 19.36 2.64 -0.56
C THR A 210 20.45 1.69 -0.99
N ASP A 211 21.54 1.62 -0.25
CA ASP A 211 22.66 0.73 -0.53
C ASP A 211 22.44 -0.71 0.00
N LYS A 212 21.38 -0.93 0.79
CA LYS A 212 21.16 -2.18 1.52
C LYS A 212 19.77 -2.75 1.29
N PHE A 213 19.69 -4.03 0.92
CA PHE A 213 18.41 -4.75 0.84
C PHE A 213 17.67 -4.82 2.18
N ASN A 214 18.39 -4.89 3.30
CA ASN A 214 17.79 -4.91 4.64
C ASN A 214 16.98 -3.64 4.94
N ASP A 215 17.36 -2.50 4.37
CA ASP A 215 16.61 -1.26 4.54
C ASP A 215 15.23 -1.35 3.89
N ILE A 216 15.10 -2.12 2.81
CA ILE A 216 13.82 -2.38 2.15
C ILE A 216 12.91 -3.18 3.08
N ASP A 217 13.42 -4.29 3.64
CA ASP A 217 12.64 -5.15 4.53
C ASP A 217 12.21 -4.38 5.78
N GLU A 218 13.09 -3.56 6.31
CA GLU A 218 12.80 -2.72 7.48
C GLU A 218 11.79 -1.62 7.16
N ALA A 219 11.92 -0.96 6.00
CA ALA A 219 10.93 0.01 5.53
C ALA A 219 9.55 -0.61 5.40
N MET A 220 9.46 -1.77 4.77
CA MET A 220 8.20 -2.47 4.58
C MET A 220 7.58 -2.90 5.91
N ARG A 221 8.38 -3.45 6.81
CA ARG A 221 7.95 -3.87 8.15
C ARG A 221 7.44 -2.72 9.01
N LEU A 222 8.10 -1.56 8.97
CA LEU A 222 7.78 -0.42 9.81
C LEU A 222 6.74 0.52 9.21
N SER A 223 6.67 0.61 7.87
CA SER A 223 5.76 1.53 7.17
C SER A 223 4.36 0.94 7.00
N LEU A 224 4.24 -0.29 6.52
CA LEU A 224 2.95 -0.88 6.17
C LEU A 224 2.19 -1.44 7.38
N ILE A 225 2.89 -1.86 8.44
CA ILE A 225 2.26 -2.45 9.64
C ILE A 225 1.59 -1.37 10.51
N HIS A 226 2.06 -0.13 10.49
CA HIS A 226 1.59 0.91 11.42
C HIS A 226 0.41 1.77 10.95
N ILE A 227 -0.08 1.59 9.73
CA ILE A 227 -1.19 2.42 9.22
C ILE A 227 -2.55 1.99 9.80
N SER A 228 -2.68 0.86 10.48
CA SER A 228 -3.99 0.27 10.74
C SER A 228 -4.38 -0.13 12.15
N GLU A 229 -3.51 -0.12 13.16
CA GLU A 229 -3.97 -0.44 14.53
C GLU A 229 -3.20 0.34 15.61
N PRO A 230 -3.90 0.82 16.68
CA PRO A 230 -3.23 1.20 17.91
C PRO A 230 -2.60 -0.07 18.51
N THR A 231 -1.29 -0.07 18.57
CA THR A 231 -0.44 -1.18 18.94
C THR A 231 -0.80 -1.81 20.28
N ARG A 232 -1.09 -3.10 20.31
CA ARG A 232 -0.72 -3.93 21.43
C ARG A 232 0.77 -4.26 21.31
N PRO A 233 1.59 -4.07 22.35
CA PRO A 233 2.97 -4.47 22.31
C PRO A 233 3.06 -5.99 22.12
N LEU A 234 3.77 -6.42 21.07
CA LEU A 234 4.19 -7.80 20.93
C LEU A 234 5.28 -8.05 21.98
N TYR A 235 4.91 -8.64 23.09
CA TYR A 235 5.88 -9.25 23.99
C TYR A 235 6.40 -10.51 23.28
N ILE A 236 7.65 -10.45 22.83
CA ILE A 236 8.40 -11.64 22.46
C ILE A 236 8.87 -12.23 23.79
N SER A 237 8.27 -13.34 24.17
CA SER A 237 8.78 -14.23 25.23
C SER A 237 9.78 -15.20 24.64
#